data_9165dc66dc30c67a84da75679255789b
#
_entry.id   9165dc66dc30c67a84da75679255789b
#
_cell.length_a   1.000
_cell.length_b   1.000
_cell.length_c   1.000
_cell.angle_alpha   90.00
_cell.angle_beta   90.00
_cell.angle_gamma   90.00
#
_symmetry.space_group_name_H-M   'P 1'
#
loop_
_entity.id
_entity.type
_entity.pdbx_description
1 polymer ?
#
loop_
_entity_poly.entity_id
_entity_poly.type
_entity_poly.pdbx_seq_one_letter_code
_entity_poly.pdbx_strand_id
1 'polypeptide(L)'
;IIVSPKKNYNIDELLLKIKKYKRSKNVYVVGHTNVGKSTLINTLMKNYSEFDSELTMSPLPSTTLNKISIKLNSDLTLIDTPGLVDDGNILNYVDQPTLKKILPKKEIKPKTYQLKKDQALVIGDLLRIDYVEGEKNSFTVFVSNELKVKRINMHKNDELKDLFKHEIDVAYHEDLVINGLGFIKIVEKAKINVYINKDVEVFTRDSLI
;
A
#
# COMPACT_ATOMS: atom_id res chain seq x y z
N ILE A 1 3.35 -14.94 -5.45
CA ILE A 1 3.33 -14.54 -6.88
C ILE A 1 3.01 -13.05 -6.99
N ILE A 2 3.77 -12.34 -7.82
CA ILE A 2 3.51 -10.94 -8.15
C ILE A 2 2.61 -10.91 -9.38
N VAL A 3 1.52 -10.14 -9.30
CA VAL A 3 0.54 -9.99 -10.38
C VAL A 3 0.23 -8.52 -10.65
N SER A 4 -0.14 -8.20 -11.88
CA SER A 4 -0.66 -6.88 -12.25
C SER A 4 -1.92 -7.03 -13.09
N PRO A 5 -3.11 -6.88 -12.48
CA PRO A 5 -4.38 -6.94 -13.22
C PRO A 5 -4.46 -5.93 -14.35
N LYS A 6 -4.00 -4.70 -14.13
CA LYS A 6 -3.99 -3.64 -15.17
C LYS A 6 -3.13 -3.99 -16.39
N LYS A 7 -2.01 -4.70 -16.20
CA LYS A 7 -1.08 -5.12 -17.27
C LYS A 7 -1.36 -6.56 -17.73
N ASN A 8 -2.37 -7.22 -17.18
CA ASN A 8 -2.67 -8.65 -17.39
C ASN A 8 -1.44 -9.57 -17.14
N TYR A 9 -0.56 -9.17 -16.20
CA TYR A 9 0.69 -9.84 -15.94
C TYR A 9 0.51 -10.93 -14.87
N ASN A 10 0.99 -12.15 -15.13
CA ASN A 10 0.93 -13.34 -14.28
C ASN A 10 -0.49 -13.75 -13.84
N ILE A 11 -1.53 -13.36 -14.57
CA ILE A 11 -2.92 -13.70 -14.23
C ILE A 11 -3.21 -15.17 -14.52
N ASP A 12 -2.66 -15.73 -15.62
CA ASP A 12 -2.76 -17.15 -15.94
C ASP A 12 -2.10 -18.02 -14.86
N GLU A 13 -0.87 -17.64 -14.43
CA GLU A 13 -0.14 -18.36 -13.38
C GLU A 13 -0.90 -18.30 -12.05
N LEU A 14 -1.50 -17.16 -11.73
CA LEU A 14 -2.34 -17.03 -10.54
C LEU A 14 -3.53 -18.01 -10.61
N LEU A 15 -4.24 -18.07 -11.73
CA LEU A 15 -5.38 -18.97 -11.90
C LEU A 15 -4.95 -20.44 -11.78
N LEU A 16 -3.82 -20.81 -12.37
CA LEU A 16 -3.26 -22.16 -12.24
C LEU A 16 -2.94 -22.50 -10.78
N LYS A 17 -2.34 -21.56 -10.02
CA LYS A 17 -2.09 -21.73 -8.59
C LYS A 17 -3.38 -21.84 -7.80
N ILE A 18 -4.38 -21.00 -8.07
CA ILE A 18 -5.70 -21.12 -7.44
C ILE A 18 -6.29 -22.52 -7.68
N LYS A 19 -6.33 -22.98 -8.93
CA LYS A 19 -6.85 -24.32 -9.29
C LYS A 19 -6.08 -25.44 -8.58
N LYS A 20 -4.75 -25.31 -8.47
CA LYS A 20 -3.90 -26.33 -7.83
C LYS A 20 -4.11 -26.43 -6.32
N TYR A 21 -4.29 -25.30 -5.64
CA TYR A 21 -4.29 -25.25 -4.18
C TYR A 21 -5.68 -25.10 -3.56
N LYS A 22 -6.72 -24.77 -4.33
CA LYS A 22 -8.08 -24.66 -3.81
C LYS A 22 -8.56 -26.01 -3.24
N ARG A 23 -9.26 -25.94 -2.10
CA ARG A 23 -9.87 -27.11 -1.45
C ARG A 23 -11.39 -27.14 -1.58
N SER A 24 -11.98 -26.09 -2.15
CA SER A 24 -13.42 -25.96 -2.40
C SER A 24 -13.69 -25.20 -3.68
N LYS A 25 -14.95 -25.14 -4.10
CA LYS A 25 -15.37 -24.29 -5.22
C LYS A 25 -15.27 -22.80 -4.89
N ASN A 26 -15.41 -22.43 -3.62
CA ASN A 26 -15.39 -21.07 -3.16
C ASN A 26 -13.98 -20.65 -2.77
N VAL A 27 -13.48 -19.62 -3.42
CA VAL A 27 -12.18 -18.99 -3.14
C VAL A 27 -12.41 -17.54 -2.72
N TYR A 28 -12.02 -17.23 -1.48
CA TYR A 28 -12.17 -15.90 -0.91
C TYR A 28 -10.97 -15.02 -1.28
N VAL A 29 -11.27 -13.80 -1.73
CA VAL A 29 -10.24 -12.78 -1.99
C VAL A 29 -10.24 -11.81 -0.82
N VAL A 30 -9.20 -11.87 0.01
CA VAL A 30 -9.04 -11.08 1.24
C VAL A 30 -7.88 -10.09 1.08
N GLY A 31 -7.96 -8.98 1.78
CA GLY A 31 -6.91 -7.95 1.85
C GLY A 31 -7.48 -6.59 2.24
N HIS A 32 -6.59 -5.65 2.50
CA HIS A 32 -6.95 -4.29 2.89
C HIS A 32 -7.79 -3.56 1.82
N THR A 33 -8.42 -2.46 2.22
CA THR A 33 -9.13 -1.58 1.27
C THR A 33 -8.17 -1.03 0.22
N ASN A 34 -8.65 -0.80 -0.99
CA ASN A 34 -7.92 -0.17 -2.10
C ASN A 34 -6.65 -0.90 -2.61
N VAL A 35 -6.37 -2.13 -2.20
CA VAL A 35 -5.23 -2.92 -2.70
C VAL A 35 -5.47 -3.55 -4.08
N GLY A 36 -6.65 -3.37 -4.66
CA GLY A 36 -6.97 -3.85 -6.01
C GLY A 36 -7.67 -5.20 -6.08
N LYS A 37 -8.29 -5.69 -4.98
CA LYS A 37 -9.07 -6.95 -4.98
C LYS A 37 -10.12 -7.01 -6.08
N SER A 38 -11.00 -6.02 -6.13
CA SER A 38 -12.07 -5.97 -7.13
C SER A 38 -11.51 -5.82 -8.55
N THR A 39 -10.39 -5.12 -8.74
CA THR A 39 -9.70 -5.04 -10.03
C THR A 39 -9.19 -6.41 -10.46
N LEU A 40 -8.59 -7.18 -9.55
CA LEU A 40 -8.12 -8.54 -9.81
C LEU A 40 -9.28 -9.46 -10.17
N ILE A 41 -10.35 -9.41 -9.40
CA ILE A 41 -11.56 -10.22 -9.65
C ILE A 41 -12.16 -9.90 -11.01
N ASN A 42 -12.30 -8.62 -11.34
CA ASN A 42 -12.82 -8.18 -12.65
C ASN A 42 -11.93 -8.64 -13.80
N THR A 43 -10.60 -8.64 -13.61
CA THR A 43 -9.66 -9.14 -14.62
C THR A 43 -9.79 -10.65 -14.81
N LEU A 44 -9.88 -11.42 -13.72
CA LEU A 44 -10.11 -12.86 -13.78
C LEU A 44 -11.46 -13.19 -14.42
N MET A 45 -12.51 -12.44 -14.11
CA MET A 45 -13.82 -12.60 -14.71
C MET A 45 -13.77 -12.34 -16.22
N LYS A 46 -13.17 -11.22 -16.63
CA LYS A 46 -13.05 -10.86 -18.05
C LYS A 46 -12.27 -11.89 -18.86
N ASN A 47 -11.23 -12.47 -18.28
CA ASN A 47 -10.35 -13.40 -19.02
C ASN A 47 -10.86 -14.85 -19.02
N TYR A 48 -11.61 -15.27 -17.99
CA TYR A 48 -11.85 -16.71 -17.73
C TYR A 48 -13.30 -17.06 -17.36
N SER A 49 -14.23 -16.09 -17.35
CA SER A 49 -15.63 -16.42 -17.11
C SER A 49 -16.20 -17.18 -18.30
N GLU A 50 -16.80 -18.32 -18.02
CA GLU A 50 -17.57 -19.12 -19.00
C GLU A 50 -19.02 -18.63 -19.14
N PHE A 51 -19.41 -17.63 -18.33
CA PHE A 51 -20.76 -17.07 -18.29
C PHE A 51 -20.73 -15.61 -18.77
N ASP A 52 -21.78 -15.21 -19.48
CA ASP A 52 -21.96 -13.80 -19.86
C ASP A 52 -22.02 -12.91 -18.61
N SER A 53 -21.34 -11.77 -18.67
CA SER A 53 -21.12 -10.87 -17.53
C SER A 53 -22.40 -10.33 -16.89
N GLU A 54 -23.52 -10.36 -17.57
CA GLU A 54 -24.81 -9.88 -17.05
C GLU A 54 -25.49 -10.85 -16.06
N LEU A 55 -25.11 -12.14 -16.06
CA LEU A 55 -25.71 -13.17 -15.21
C LEU A 55 -24.89 -13.54 -13.97
N THR A 56 -23.67 -13.03 -13.81
CA THR A 56 -22.75 -13.47 -12.77
C THR A 56 -22.67 -12.55 -11.54
N MET A 57 -23.25 -11.37 -11.60
CA MET A 57 -23.40 -10.51 -10.44
C MET A 57 -24.70 -10.80 -9.70
N SER A 58 -24.73 -11.83 -8.88
CA SER A 58 -25.78 -11.98 -7.90
C SER A 58 -25.31 -11.33 -6.59
N PRO A 59 -25.83 -10.16 -6.21
CA PRO A 59 -25.73 -9.70 -4.85
C PRO A 59 -26.58 -10.62 -3.99
N LEU A 60 -25.97 -11.61 -3.37
CA LEU A 60 -26.65 -12.35 -2.31
C LEU A 60 -26.88 -11.37 -1.16
N PRO A 61 -28.12 -11.00 -0.87
CA PRO A 61 -28.42 -10.22 0.33
C PRO A 61 -28.23 -11.11 1.54
N SER A 62 -27.04 -11.20 2.03
CA SER A 62 -26.79 -11.79 3.34
C SER A 62 -26.53 -10.68 4.34
N THR A 63 -27.33 -10.67 5.33
CA THR A 63 -27.67 -9.69 6.35
C THR A 63 -26.53 -9.16 7.23
N THR A 64 -25.24 -9.29 6.87
CA THR A 64 -24.15 -8.72 7.70
C THR A 64 -22.84 -8.37 6.99
N LEU A 65 -22.60 -8.78 5.74
CA LEU A 65 -21.39 -8.41 5.00
C LEU A 65 -21.73 -8.43 3.50
N ASN A 66 -21.54 -7.34 2.80
CA ASN A 66 -21.68 -7.24 1.35
C ASN A 66 -20.62 -8.11 0.64
N LYS A 67 -20.85 -9.43 0.60
CA LYS A 67 -20.03 -10.36 -0.15
C LYS A 67 -20.56 -10.45 -1.57
N ILE A 68 -19.69 -10.19 -2.54
CA ILE A 68 -20.03 -10.36 -3.96
C ILE A 68 -19.44 -11.71 -4.38
N SER A 69 -20.31 -12.62 -4.83
CA SER A 69 -19.90 -13.93 -5.35
C SER A 69 -19.90 -13.91 -6.86
N ILE A 70 -18.79 -14.24 -7.47
CA ILE A 70 -18.58 -14.23 -8.91
C ILE A 70 -18.18 -15.64 -9.36
N LYS A 71 -19.06 -16.29 -10.11
CA LYS A 71 -18.82 -17.62 -10.65
C LYS A 71 -17.98 -17.50 -11.93
N LEU A 72 -16.77 -18.06 -11.93
CA LEU A 72 -15.93 -18.12 -13.12
C LEU A 72 -16.29 -19.30 -14.01
N ASN A 73 -16.56 -20.46 -13.41
CA ASN A 73 -17.01 -21.68 -14.10
C ASN A 73 -17.73 -22.61 -13.13
N SER A 74 -18.04 -23.81 -13.55
CA SER A 74 -18.74 -24.81 -12.73
C SER A 74 -17.99 -25.21 -11.45
N ASP A 75 -16.66 -25.01 -11.41
CA ASP A 75 -15.75 -25.50 -10.35
C ASP A 75 -15.07 -24.37 -9.55
N LEU A 76 -15.22 -23.10 -9.94
CA LEU A 76 -14.56 -21.98 -9.28
C LEU A 76 -15.50 -20.78 -9.15
N THR A 77 -15.76 -20.39 -7.91
CA THR A 77 -16.45 -19.16 -7.54
C THR A 77 -15.50 -18.30 -6.72
N LEU A 78 -15.27 -17.07 -7.17
CA LEU A 78 -14.54 -16.06 -6.40
C LEU A 78 -15.51 -15.29 -5.52
N ILE A 79 -15.13 -15.09 -4.27
CA ILE A 79 -15.91 -14.33 -3.30
C ILE A 79 -15.09 -13.10 -2.92
N ASP A 80 -15.57 -11.92 -3.38
CA ASP A 80 -15.02 -10.65 -2.93
C ASP A 80 -15.46 -10.40 -1.49
N THR A 81 -14.50 -10.13 -0.64
CA THR A 81 -14.78 -9.75 0.76
C THR A 81 -14.61 -8.25 0.91
N PRO A 82 -15.39 -7.60 1.80
CA PRO A 82 -15.08 -6.23 2.20
C PRO A 82 -13.61 -6.10 2.54
N GLY A 83 -13.00 -4.97 2.17
CA GLY A 83 -11.62 -4.70 2.54
C GLY A 83 -11.49 -4.70 4.08
N LEU A 84 -10.43 -5.32 4.56
CA LEU A 84 -10.09 -5.22 5.98
C LEU A 84 -9.89 -3.74 6.32
N VAL A 85 -10.61 -3.26 7.32
CA VAL A 85 -10.33 -1.97 7.92
C VAL A 85 -9.06 -2.14 8.74
N ASP A 86 -8.12 -1.29 8.50
CA ASP A 86 -6.84 -1.24 9.19
C ASP A 86 -6.77 0.11 9.88
N ASP A 87 -6.94 0.10 11.18
CA ASP A 87 -7.00 1.32 11.99
C ASP A 87 -5.69 2.12 11.92
N GLY A 88 -4.56 1.43 11.67
CA GLY A 88 -3.25 2.07 11.48
C GLY A 88 -3.02 2.69 10.09
N ASN A 89 -4.01 2.65 9.20
CA ASN A 89 -3.85 3.14 7.83
C ASN A 89 -4.09 4.65 7.74
N ILE A 90 -3.10 5.39 7.17
CA ILE A 90 -3.17 6.86 7.03
C ILE A 90 -4.41 7.34 6.27
N LEU A 91 -4.97 6.52 5.39
CA LEU A 91 -6.16 6.89 4.60
C LEU A 91 -7.39 7.15 5.47
N ASN A 92 -7.41 6.64 6.71
CA ASN A 92 -8.50 6.87 7.66
C ASN A 92 -8.44 8.25 8.33
N TYR A 93 -7.29 8.93 8.25
CA TYR A 93 -6.99 10.16 9.01
C TYR A 93 -6.74 11.38 8.13
N VAL A 94 -7.07 11.30 6.84
CA VAL A 94 -6.89 12.38 5.88
C VAL A 94 -8.20 12.80 5.23
N ASP A 95 -8.27 14.04 4.78
CA ASP A 95 -9.42 14.56 4.04
C ASP A 95 -9.48 14.01 2.60
N GLN A 96 -10.61 14.17 1.93
CA GLN A 96 -10.85 13.69 0.57
C GLN A 96 -9.88 14.26 -0.48
N PRO A 97 -9.50 15.55 -0.46
CA PRO A 97 -8.48 16.10 -1.35
C PRO A 97 -7.12 15.43 -1.17
N THR A 98 -6.69 15.19 0.06
CA THR A 98 -5.43 14.54 0.40
C THR A 98 -5.45 13.05 0.04
N LEU A 99 -6.55 12.35 0.30
CA LEU A 99 -6.78 10.96 -0.11
C LEU A 99 -6.53 10.77 -1.61
N LYS A 100 -7.06 11.69 -2.47
CA LYS A 100 -6.86 11.65 -3.92
C LYS A 100 -5.40 11.84 -4.34
N LYS A 101 -4.56 12.50 -3.51
CA LYS A 101 -3.12 12.66 -3.76
C LYS A 101 -2.32 11.44 -3.31
N ILE A 102 -2.72 10.80 -2.21
CA ILE A 102 -2.05 9.61 -1.67
C ILE A 102 -2.24 8.42 -2.60
N LEU A 103 -3.44 8.21 -3.12
CA LEU A 103 -3.75 7.07 -3.98
C LEU A 103 -3.07 7.21 -5.36
N PRO A 104 -2.15 6.31 -5.74
CA PRO A 104 -1.42 6.42 -6.99
C PRO A 104 -2.34 6.24 -8.20
N LYS A 105 -2.42 7.23 -9.07
CA LYS A 105 -3.15 7.15 -10.35
C LYS A 105 -2.30 6.61 -11.50
N LYS A 106 -0.97 6.71 -11.35
CA LYS A 106 0.03 6.28 -12.33
C LYS A 106 1.09 5.44 -11.63
N GLU A 107 1.91 4.76 -12.41
CA GLU A 107 3.10 4.07 -11.90
C GLU A 107 3.95 5.02 -11.05
N ILE A 108 4.31 4.58 -9.85
CA ILE A 108 5.12 5.36 -8.93
C ILE A 108 6.52 5.50 -9.49
N LYS A 109 7.01 6.72 -9.57
CA LYS A 109 8.40 7.04 -9.93
C LYS A 109 9.16 7.34 -8.63
N PRO A 110 10.00 6.40 -8.17
CA PRO A 110 10.73 6.60 -6.92
C PRO A 110 11.71 7.76 -7.04
N LYS A 111 11.91 8.47 -5.92
CA LYS A 111 12.85 9.59 -5.83
C LYS A 111 13.87 9.31 -4.75
N THR A 112 15.15 9.37 -5.10
CA THR A 112 16.24 9.15 -4.16
C THR A 112 16.81 10.47 -3.65
N TYR A 113 16.95 10.58 -2.34
CA TYR A 113 17.54 11.71 -1.63
C TYR A 113 18.79 11.24 -0.89
N GLN A 114 19.91 11.91 -1.12
CA GLN A 114 21.11 11.72 -0.31
C GLN A 114 20.98 12.61 0.92
N LEU A 115 20.84 11.97 2.09
CA LEU A 115 20.73 12.66 3.36
C LEU A 115 22.03 12.57 4.17
N LYS A 116 22.27 13.61 4.94
CA LYS A 116 23.24 13.66 6.01
C LYS A 116 22.51 13.89 7.33
N LYS A 117 23.18 13.58 8.45
CA LYS A 117 22.71 14.00 9.77
C LYS A 117 22.23 15.45 9.75
N ASP A 118 21.23 15.75 10.55
CA ASP A 118 20.56 17.08 10.68
C ASP A 118 19.78 17.54 9.43
N GLN A 119 19.50 16.63 8.50
CA GLN A 119 18.57 16.86 7.41
C GLN A 119 17.27 16.10 7.63
N ALA A 120 16.20 16.58 6.98
CA ALA A 120 14.89 15.98 7.07
C ALA A 120 14.22 15.88 5.70
N LEU A 121 13.34 14.89 5.55
CA LEU A 121 12.39 14.77 4.47
C LEU A 121 11.00 15.16 4.96
N VAL A 122 10.32 15.98 4.18
CA VAL A 122 8.91 16.32 4.38
C VAL A 122 8.12 15.78 3.20
N ILE A 123 7.11 14.97 3.46
CA ILE A 123 6.28 14.33 2.42
C ILE A 123 4.86 14.89 2.52
N GLY A 124 4.52 15.76 1.58
CA GLY A 124 3.28 16.52 1.61
C GLY A 124 3.17 17.33 2.91
N ASP A 125 1.93 17.45 3.37
CA ASP A 125 1.60 17.99 4.69
C ASP A 125 1.22 16.84 5.64
N LEU A 126 1.83 15.65 5.46
CA LEU A 126 1.42 14.40 6.09
C LEU A 126 2.42 13.90 7.11
N LEU A 127 3.70 13.94 6.78
CA LEU A 127 4.75 13.42 7.65
C LEU A 127 6.10 14.12 7.41
N ARG A 128 6.90 14.09 8.45
CA ARG A 128 8.28 14.53 8.45
C ARG A 128 9.17 13.45 9.02
N ILE A 129 10.34 13.26 8.41
CA ILE A 129 11.36 12.30 8.83
C ILE A 129 12.66 13.06 9.07
N ASP A 130 13.06 13.18 10.32
CA ASP A 130 14.33 13.77 10.71
C ASP A 130 15.42 12.70 10.74
N TYR A 131 16.54 12.95 10.08
CA TYR A 131 17.73 12.09 10.12
C TYR A 131 18.63 12.48 11.28
N VAL A 132 18.53 11.75 12.38
CA VAL A 132 19.16 12.13 13.67
C VAL A 132 20.61 11.65 13.77
N GLU A 133 20.88 10.39 13.37
CA GLU A 133 22.21 9.79 13.50
C GLU A 133 22.46 8.79 12.38
N GLY A 134 23.66 8.78 11.85
CA GLY A 134 24.18 7.88 10.81
C GLY A 134 25.09 8.60 9.84
N GLU A 135 25.73 7.83 8.97
CA GLU A 135 26.57 8.32 7.88
C GLU A 135 25.74 8.91 6.73
N LYS A 136 26.38 9.45 5.70
CA LYS A 136 25.67 9.87 4.47
C LYS A 136 24.91 8.68 3.88
N ASN A 137 23.60 8.81 3.70
CA ASN A 137 22.72 7.71 3.40
C ASN A 137 21.74 8.02 2.25
N SER A 138 21.32 6.98 1.54
CA SER A 138 20.32 7.06 0.46
C SER A 138 18.93 6.72 0.98
N PHE A 139 18.00 7.65 0.82
CA PHE A 139 16.58 7.49 1.11
C PHE A 139 15.79 7.50 -0.20
N THR A 140 15.32 6.34 -0.64
CA THR A 140 14.51 6.23 -1.88
C THR A 140 13.04 6.14 -1.51
N VAL A 141 12.28 7.17 -1.86
CA VAL A 141 10.88 7.36 -1.47
C VAL A 141 9.96 6.79 -2.54
N PHE A 142 9.10 5.84 -2.15
CA PHE A 142 8.07 5.18 -2.96
C PHE A 142 6.68 5.59 -2.49
N VAL A 143 6.25 6.79 -2.90
CA VAL A 143 4.91 7.31 -2.62
C VAL A 143 4.28 7.84 -3.91
N SER A 144 3.00 8.17 -3.88
CA SER A 144 2.30 8.77 -5.03
C SER A 144 3.07 9.95 -5.62
N ASN A 145 3.15 10.02 -6.96
CA ASN A 145 3.84 11.11 -7.67
C ASN A 145 3.20 12.48 -7.44
N GLU A 146 1.96 12.54 -6.95
CA GLU A 146 1.24 13.77 -6.63
C GLU A 146 1.66 14.38 -5.29
N LEU A 147 2.37 13.61 -4.46
CA LEU A 147 2.91 14.11 -3.20
C LEU A 147 4.25 14.81 -3.42
N LYS A 148 4.36 16.01 -2.88
CA LYS A 148 5.61 16.76 -2.90
C LYS A 148 6.53 16.22 -1.80
N VAL A 149 7.76 15.87 -2.16
CA VAL A 149 8.80 15.49 -1.21
C VAL A 149 9.85 16.58 -1.20
N LYS A 150 10.15 17.12 -0.02
CA LYS A 150 11.13 18.19 0.18
C LYS A 150 12.22 17.71 1.14
N ARG A 151 13.47 18.04 0.81
CA ARG A 151 14.59 17.94 1.76
C ARG A 151 14.78 19.30 2.42
N ILE A 152 14.85 19.32 3.74
CA ILE A 152 15.05 20.52 4.54
C ILE A 152 16.14 20.28 5.59
N ASN A 153 16.56 21.35 6.28
CA ASN A 153 17.37 21.23 7.49
C ASN A 153 16.46 20.80 8.65
N MET A 154 16.92 19.86 9.49
CA MET A 154 16.16 19.33 10.63
C MET A 154 15.76 20.41 11.65
N HIS A 155 16.60 21.45 11.81
CA HIS A 155 16.32 22.55 12.74
C HIS A 155 15.29 23.58 12.19
N LYS A 156 14.91 23.46 10.93
CA LYS A 156 13.86 24.32 10.37
C LYS A 156 12.53 24.01 11.06
N ASN A 157 11.95 25.05 11.66
CA ASN A 157 10.60 24.94 12.24
C ASN A 157 9.59 24.72 11.11
N ASP A 158 8.73 23.70 11.30
CA ASP A 158 7.56 23.47 10.50
C ASP A 158 6.45 22.83 11.37
N GLU A 159 5.20 23.03 10.99
CA GLU A 159 4.02 22.62 11.76
C GLU A 159 3.94 21.11 11.97
N LEU A 160 4.61 20.30 11.14
CA LEU A 160 4.61 18.85 11.24
C LEU A 160 5.40 18.32 12.45
N LYS A 161 6.20 19.17 13.11
CA LYS A 161 6.85 18.79 14.38
C LYS A 161 5.88 18.65 15.56
N ASP A 162 4.68 19.20 15.44
CA ASP A 162 3.63 19.09 16.47
C ASP A 162 2.89 17.75 16.38
N LEU A 163 3.17 16.92 15.35
CA LEU A 163 2.66 15.57 15.23
C LEU A 163 3.35 14.61 16.20
N PHE A 164 2.77 13.43 16.37
CA PHE A 164 3.35 12.40 17.21
C PHE A 164 4.69 11.92 16.65
N LYS A 165 5.71 11.84 17.53
CA LYS A 165 7.06 11.42 17.19
C LYS A 165 7.27 9.93 17.46
N HIS A 166 7.65 9.20 16.42
CA HIS A 166 8.19 7.84 16.52
C HIS A 166 9.71 7.90 16.39
N GLU A 167 10.44 7.32 17.34
CA GLU A 167 11.89 7.13 17.28
C GLU A 167 12.16 5.73 16.73
N ILE A 168 12.89 5.64 15.62
CA ILE A 168 13.10 4.39 14.90
C ILE A 168 14.57 4.19 14.59
N ASP A 169 15.08 3.03 15.00
CA ASP A 169 16.39 2.53 14.58
C ASP A 169 16.20 1.67 13.33
N VAL A 170 16.82 2.09 12.23
CA VAL A 170 16.76 1.41 10.93
C VAL A 170 18.04 0.63 10.73
N ALA A 171 17.96 -0.64 10.41
CA ALA A 171 19.09 -1.49 10.08
C ALA A 171 19.54 -1.32 8.62
N TYR A 172 20.55 -2.07 8.18
CA TYR A 172 21.00 -2.06 6.78
C TYR A 172 19.91 -2.60 5.85
N HIS A 173 19.67 -1.90 4.73
CA HIS A 173 18.76 -2.34 3.68
C HIS A 173 17.34 -2.61 4.20
N GLU A 174 16.82 -1.70 4.99
CA GLU A 174 15.42 -1.75 5.42
C GLU A 174 14.55 -0.72 4.70
N ASP A 175 13.28 -1.04 4.59
CA ASP A 175 12.23 -0.12 4.19
C ASP A 175 11.52 0.41 5.45
N LEU A 176 11.46 1.73 5.61
CA LEU A 176 10.53 2.39 6.51
C LEU A 176 9.14 2.39 5.85
N VAL A 177 8.20 1.69 6.41
CA VAL A 177 6.83 1.59 5.89
C VAL A 177 5.91 2.53 6.65
N ILE A 178 5.14 3.33 5.90
CA ILE A 178 4.05 4.16 6.42
C ILE A 178 2.76 3.54 5.89
N ASN A 179 1.98 2.99 6.79
CA ASN A 179 0.81 2.21 6.40
C ASN A 179 -0.22 3.05 5.61
N GLY A 180 -0.56 2.57 4.40
CA GLY A 180 -1.47 3.26 3.47
C GLY A 180 -0.84 4.39 2.62
N LEU A 181 0.40 4.83 2.92
CA LEU A 181 1.07 5.88 2.15
C LEU A 181 2.10 5.32 1.16
N GLY A 182 2.92 4.40 1.61
CA GLY A 182 4.03 3.84 0.85
C GLY A 182 5.21 3.47 1.74
N PHE A 183 6.42 3.46 1.17
CA PHE A 183 7.62 3.12 1.93
C PHE A 183 8.84 3.92 1.46
N ILE A 184 9.86 3.94 2.30
CA ILE A 184 11.12 4.59 2.02
C ILE A 184 12.24 3.57 2.25
N LYS A 185 12.93 3.20 1.18
CA LYS A 185 14.13 2.36 1.26
C LYS A 185 15.27 3.16 1.85
N ILE A 186 15.88 2.64 2.91
CA ILE A 186 17.05 3.21 3.58
C ILE A 186 18.20 2.22 3.45
N VAL A 187 19.33 2.67 2.95
CA VAL A 187 20.43 1.76 2.58
C VAL A 187 21.34 1.45 3.76
N GLU A 188 21.76 2.49 4.48
CA GLU A 188 22.67 2.35 5.63
C GLU A 188 21.89 2.46 6.95
N LYS A 189 22.49 2.00 8.04
CA LYS A 189 21.95 2.16 9.38
C LYS A 189 21.64 3.63 9.67
N ALA A 190 20.51 3.88 10.31
CA ALA A 190 20.06 5.23 10.61
C ALA A 190 19.23 5.27 11.90
N LYS A 191 19.37 6.34 12.68
CA LYS A 191 18.35 6.72 13.66
C LYS A 191 17.54 7.87 13.09
N ILE A 192 16.25 7.69 13.08
CA ILE A 192 15.31 8.66 12.51
C ILE A 192 14.17 8.97 13.49
N ASN A 193 13.66 10.19 13.42
CA ASN A 193 12.40 10.55 14.06
C ASN A 193 11.35 10.75 12.97
N VAL A 194 10.24 10.04 13.08
CA VAL A 194 9.10 10.15 12.16
C VAL A 194 7.99 10.88 12.89
N TYR A 195 7.61 12.05 12.38
CA TYR A 195 6.50 12.85 12.89
C TYR A 195 5.28 12.62 11.99
N ILE A 196 4.23 12.06 12.54
CA ILE A 196 3.01 11.67 11.82
C ILE A 196 1.83 11.63 12.79
N ASN A 197 0.59 11.51 12.29
CA ASN A 197 -0.57 11.27 13.13
C ASN A 197 -0.35 10.00 13.99
N LYS A 198 -0.64 10.09 15.30
CA LYS A 198 -0.37 9.06 16.32
C LYS A 198 -1.00 7.69 16.02
N ASP A 199 -2.11 7.69 15.30
CA ASP A 199 -2.89 6.48 15.00
C ASP A 199 -2.42 5.81 13.70
N VAL A 200 -1.44 6.39 12.98
CA VAL A 200 -0.85 5.79 11.77
C VAL A 200 0.26 4.84 12.15
N GLU A 201 0.17 3.61 11.66
CA GLU A 201 1.19 2.59 11.88
C GLU A 201 2.43 2.86 11.04
N VAL A 202 3.60 2.86 11.73
CA VAL A 202 4.92 3.03 11.12
C VAL A 202 5.83 1.92 11.62
N PHE A 203 6.48 1.21 10.69
CA PHE A 203 7.38 0.09 11.03
C PHE A 203 8.49 -0.08 10.00
N THR A 204 9.52 -0.88 10.34
CA THR A 204 10.57 -1.28 9.39
C THR A 204 10.37 -2.72 8.94
N ARG A 205 10.90 -3.05 7.78
CA ARG A 205 10.99 -4.40 7.24
C ARG A 205 12.21 -4.54 6.34
N ASP A 206 12.60 -5.78 6.04
CA ASP A 206 13.60 -6.05 5.02
C ASP A 206 13.20 -5.39 3.69
N SER A 207 14.18 -4.80 3.00
CA SER A 207 13.92 -4.10 1.74
C SER A 207 13.35 -5.03 0.68
N LEU A 208 12.32 -4.57 -0.02
CA LEU A 208 11.70 -5.31 -1.13
C LEU A 208 12.50 -5.23 -2.44
N ILE A 209 13.47 -4.29 -2.54
CA ILE A 209 14.16 -3.95 -3.79
C ILE A 209 15.65 -3.81 -3.54
#